data_87dfd13da2618214d88770ab9b5eb6cf
#
_entry.id   87dfd13da2618214d88770ab9b5eb6cf
#
_cell.length_a   1.000
_cell.length_b   1.000
_cell.length_c   1.000
_cell.angle_alpha   90.00
_cell.angle_beta   90.00
_cell.angle_gamma   90.00
#
_symmetry.space_group_name_H-M   'P 1'
#
loop_
_entity.id
_entity.type
_entity.pdbx_description
1 polymer ?
#
loop_
_entity_poly.entity_id
_entity_poly.type
_entity_poly.pdbx_seq_one_letter_code
_entity_poly.pdbx_strand_id
1 'polypeptide(L)'
;MDISEIWVDRKNFNRTKSVTADLGPLIAGDIRVCIDKFGITANNVSYALSGDTIGYWQFFPADENWGKVPVWGIAEVIESNNSDIEPGERLYGFFPMASHFDLTPGNVKDGAFEDVAVHRQPLPTLYNEYHRTRAEPDYLKA
;
A
#
# COMPACT_ATOMS: atom_id res chain seq x y z
N MET A 1 9.39 -1.51 -14.41
CA MET A 1 9.52 -2.62 -13.41
C MET A 1 8.23 -3.41 -13.39
N ASP A 2 8.33 -4.68 -13.70
CA ASP A 2 7.19 -5.58 -13.61
C ASP A 2 6.97 -6.02 -12.18
N ILE A 3 5.72 -5.95 -11.74
CA ILE A 3 5.31 -6.33 -10.38
C ILE A 3 4.23 -7.41 -10.43
N SER A 4 4.06 -8.11 -9.33
CA SER A 4 2.98 -9.09 -9.16
C SER A 4 1.94 -8.55 -8.19
N GLU A 5 0.67 -8.79 -8.52
CA GLU A 5 -0.46 -8.40 -7.67
C GLU A 5 -1.46 -9.56 -7.57
N ILE A 6 -2.20 -9.61 -6.46
CA ILE A 6 -3.33 -10.53 -6.30
C ILE A 6 -4.62 -9.71 -6.31
N TRP A 7 -5.50 -10.05 -7.23
CA TRP A 7 -6.81 -9.43 -7.37
C TRP A 7 -7.92 -10.41 -6.98
N VAL A 8 -9.00 -9.89 -6.41
CA VAL A 8 -10.21 -10.66 -6.10
C VAL A 8 -11.39 -10.17 -6.92
N ASP A 9 -12.28 -11.10 -7.28
CA ASP A 9 -13.56 -10.75 -7.90
C ASP A 9 -14.45 -10.08 -6.85
N ARG A 10 -14.88 -8.84 -7.09
CA ARG A 10 -15.69 -8.07 -6.13
C ARG A 10 -17.06 -8.68 -5.86
N LYS A 11 -17.52 -9.57 -6.74
CA LYS A 11 -18.80 -10.27 -6.60
C LYS A 11 -18.67 -11.70 -6.07
N ASN A 12 -17.46 -12.26 -6.11
CA ASN A 12 -17.18 -13.61 -5.63
C ASN A 12 -15.74 -13.68 -5.10
N PHE A 13 -15.58 -13.52 -3.80
CA PHE A 13 -14.26 -13.46 -3.13
C PHE A 13 -13.49 -14.79 -3.18
N ASN A 14 -14.13 -15.89 -3.53
CA ASN A 14 -13.45 -17.16 -3.77
C ASN A 14 -12.69 -17.16 -5.10
N ARG A 15 -12.99 -16.21 -5.97
CA ARG A 15 -12.33 -16.07 -7.29
C ARG A 15 -11.24 -15.03 -7.19
N THR A 16 -10.01 -15.49 -7.34
CA THR A 16 -8.82 -14.64 -7.31
C THR A 16 -7.98 -14.88 -8.55
N LYS A 17 -7.11 -13.93 -8.87
CA LYS A 17 -6.11 -14.11 -9.92
C LYS A 17 -4.81 -13.39 -9.57
N SER A 18 -3.71 -13.93 -10.08
CA SER A 18 -2.41 -13.25 -10.08
C SER A 18 -2.31 -12.39 -11.34
N VAL A 19 -1.87 -11.15 -11.16
CA VAL A 19 -1.74 -10.18 -12.25
C VAL A 19 -0.30 -9.66 -12.27
N THR A 20 0.27 -9.56 -13.48
CA THR A 20 1.53 -8.85 -13.68
C THR A 20 1.21 -7.46 -14.21
N ALA A 21 1.81 -6.44 -13.59
CA ALA A 21 1.64 -5.04 -13.98
C ALA A 21 3.00 -4.36 -14.11
N ASP A 22 3.06 -3.29 -14.90
CA ASP A 22 4.25 -2.45 -15.01
C ASP A 22 3.97 -1.11 -14.32
N LEU A 23 4.78 -0.76 -13.31
CA LEU A 23 4.65 0.51 -12.61
C LEU A 23 5.17 1.70 -13.42
N GLY A 24 5.97 1.45 -14.45
CA GLY A 24 6.62 2.53 -15.19
C GLY A 24 7.68 3.29 -14.36
N PRO A 25 8.18 4.42 -14.89
CA PRO A 25 9.14 5.26 -14.16
C PRO A 25 8.52 5.88 -12.91
N LEU A 26 9.31 6.00 -11.85
CA LEU A 26 8.86 6.63 -10.61
C LEU A 26 8.67 8.14 -10.81
N ILE A 27 7.50 8.64 -10.43
CA ILE A 27 7.12 10.05 -10.56
C ILE A 27 7.91 10.91 -9.55
N ALA A 28 8.12 12.19 -9.89
CA ALA A 28 8.77 13.14 -9.00
C ALA A 28 8.00 13.27 -7.67
N GLY A 29 8.72 13.19 -6.56
CA GLY A 29 8.16 13.26 -5.21
C GLY A 29 7.66 11.92 -4.65
N ASP A 30 7.51 10.90 -5.49
CA ASP A 30 7.04 9.57 -5.08
C ASP A 30 8.18 8.68 -4.58
N ILE A 31 7.80 7.62 -3.88
CA ILE A 31 8.70 6.55 -3.49
C ILE A 31 8.14 5.21 -3.96
N ARG A 32 9.04 4.27 -4.23
CA ARG A 32 8.68 2.90 -4.59
C ARG A 32 9.12 1.95 -3.50
N VAL A 33 8.19 1.10 -3.05
CA VAL A 33 8.45 0.14 -1.98
C VAL A 33 8.32 -1.29 -2.49
N CYS A 34 9.12 -2.18 -1.91
CA CYS A 34 8.98 -3.63 -2.03
C CYS A 34 8.28 -4.12 -0.76
N ILE A 35 7.13 -4.76 -0.92
CA ILE A 35 6.35 -5.27 0.21
C ILE A 35 6.99 -6.58 0.67
N ASP A 36 7.52 -6.57 1.90
CA ASP A 36 8.28 -7.68 2.46
C ASP A 36 7.37 -8.71 3.14
N LYS A 37 6.49 -8.24 4.01
CA LYS A 37 5.59 -9.12 4.78
C LYS A 37 4.30 -8.40 5.15
N PHE A 38 3.23 -9.16 5.27
CA PHE A 38 1.94 -8.65 5.75
C PHE A 38 1.17 -9.75 6.48
N GLY A 39 0.21 -9.32 7.33
CA GLY A 39 -0.70 -10.23 8.01
C GLY A 39 -1.97 -10.47 7.21
N ILE A 40 -2.45 -11.71 7.19
CA ILE A 40 -3.77 -12.06 6.69
C ILE A 40 -4.64 -12.45 7.88
N THR A 41 -5.74 -11.75 8.06
CA THR A 41 -6.66 -11.93 9.19
C THR A 41 -8.11 -11.85 8.70
N ALA A 42 -9.06 -12.08 9.60
CA ALA A 42 -10.46 -11.87 9.30
C ALA A 42 -10.79 -10.43 8.87
N ASN A 43 -9.99 -9.44 9.25
CA ASN A 43 -10.16 -8.06 8.83
C ASN A 43 -10.07 -7.90 7.31
N ASN A 44 -9.24 -8.68 6.63
CA ASN A 44 -9.12 -8.62 5.17
C ASN A 44 -10.44 -8.99 4.49
N VAL A 45 -11.16 -9.99 5.03
CA VAL A 45 -12.51 -10.34 4.55
C VAL A 45 -13.48 -9.19 4.80
N SER A 46 -13.41 -8.55 5.96
CA SER A 46 -14.24 -7.39 6.29
C SER A 46 -13.99 -6.22 5.35
N TYR A 47 -12.74 -5.96 4.97
CA TYR A 47 -12.41 -4.93 3.99
C TYR A 47 -13.05 -5.23 2.63
N ALA A 48 -13.01 -6.48 2.18
CA ALA A 48 -13.64 -6.88 0.92
C ALA A 48 -15.17 -6.74 0.98
N LEU A 49 -15.80 -7.21 2.06
CA LEU A 49 -17.25 -7.12 2.26
C LEU A 49 -17.75 -5.67 2.32
N SER A 50 -16.94 -4.77 2.90
CA SER A 50 -17.28 -3.36 3.06
C SER A 50 -16.71 -2.48 1.94
N GLY A 51 -16.10 -3.06 0.91
CA GLY A 51 -15.36 -2.34 -0.12
C GLY A 51 -16.20 -1.30 -0.84
N ASP A 52 -17.43 -1.64 -1.21
CA ASP A 52 -18.34 -0.72 -1.91
C ASP A 52 -18.97 0.30 -0.96
N THR A 53 -19.20 -0.05 0.30
CA THR A 53 -19.90 0.80 1.28
C THR A 53 -18.96 1.81 1.93
N ILE A 54 -17.77 1.37 2.35
CA ILE A 54 -16.79 2.19 3.06
C ILE A 54 -15.74 2.76 2.12
N GLY A 55 -15.58 2.18 0.93
CA GLY A 55 -14.66 2.66 -0.07
C GLY A 55 -13.28 1.99 -0.05
N TYR A 56 -13.13 0.83 0.56
CA TYR A 56 -11.83 0.14 0.61
C TYR A 56 -11.25 -0.16 -0.76
N TRP A 57 -12.09 -0.37 -1.80
CA TRP A 57 -11.60 -0.56 -3.17
C TRP A 57 -10.92 0.67 -3.77
N GLN A 58 -11.17 1.85 -3.21
CA GLN A 58 -10.57 3.11 -3.69
C GLN A 58 -9.12 3.29 -3.23
N PHE A 59 -8.70 2.60 -2.17
CA PHE A 59 -7.32 2.70 -1.71
C PHE A 59 -6.33 2.24 -2.77
N PHE A 60 -6.66 1.14 -3.43
CA PHE A 60 -5.81 0.50 -4.43
C PHE A 60 -6.67 0.09 -5.62
N PRO A 61 -6.89 0.99 -6.60
CA PRO A 61 -7.77 0.70 -7.73
C PRO A 61 -7.29 -0.47 -8.60
N ALA A 62 -8.26 -1.23 -9.10
CA ALA A 62 -8.05 -2.31 -10.07
C ALA A 62 -9.03 -2.14 -11.23
N ASP A 63 -9.00 -3.05 -12.20
CA ASP A 63 -9.93 -3.06 -13.31
C ASP A 63 -11.37 -3.29 -12.83
N GLU A 64 -12.34 -2.93 -13.68
CA GLU A 64 -13.75 -3.11 -13.38
C GLU A 64 -14.06 -4.53 -12.92
N ASN A 65 -14.91 -4.67 -11.87
CA ASN A 65 -15.30 -5.91 -11.21
C ASN A 65 -14.19 -6.60 -10.38
N TRP A 66 -12.97 -6.11 -10.42
CA TRP A 66 -11.85 -6.61 -9.62
C TRP A 66 -11.49 -5.63 -8.51
N GLY A 67 -10.91 -6.17 -7.45
CA GLY A 67 -10.45 -5.37 -6.32
C GLY A 67 -9.12 -5.88 -5.78
N LYS A 68 -8.41 -4.99 -5.11
CA LYS A 68 -7.19 -5.30 -4.37
C LYS A 68 -7.53 -5.23 -2.89
N VAL A 69 -7.50 -6.38 -2.21
CA VAL A 69 -7.79 -6.45 -0.78
C VAL A 69 -6.62 -5.84 -0.01
N PRO A 70 -6.86 -4.82 0.82
CA PRO A 70 -5.78 -4.21 1.59
C PRO A 70 -5.27 -5.11 2.71
N VAL A 71 -3.98 -4.95 3.00
CA VAL A 71 -3.31 -5.65 4.11
C VAL A 71 -2.48 -4.67 4.92
N TRP A 72 -2.25 -4.96 6.20
CA TRP A 72 -1.29 -4.25 7.02
C TRP A 72 0.04 -5.00 6.97
N GLY A 73 1.11 -4.30 6.66
CA GLY A 73 2.39 -4.95 6.47
C GLY A 73 3.58 -4.01 6.54
N ILE A 74 4.74 -4.59 6.28
CA ILE A 74 6.03 -3.90 6.27
C ILE A 74 6.61 -3.96 4.85
N ALA A 75 7.08 -2.80 4.39
CA ALA A 75 7.70 -2.65 3.09
C ALA A 75 9.02 -1.88 3.21
N GLU A 76 9.94 -2.12 2.29
CA GLU A 76 11.21 -1.41 2.19
C GLU A 76 11.18 -0.45 1.01
N VAL A 77 11.65 0.77 1.23
CA VAL A 77 11.83 1.76 0.16
C VAL A 77 13.01 1.32 -0.71
N ILE A 78 12.76 1.04 -1.98
CA ILE A 78 13.79 0.60 -2.93
C ILE A 78 14.21 1.71 -3.90
N GLU A 79 13.36 2.72 -4.10
CA GLU A 79 13.63 3.86 -4.96
C GLU A 79 12.89 5.08 -4.40
N SER A 80 13.51 6.26 -4.44
CA SER A 80 12.90 7.48 -3.92
C SER A 80 13.22 8.68 -4.80
N ASN A 81 12.17 9.41 -5.17
CA ASN A 81 12.25 10.75 -5.74
C ASN A 81 11.80 11.82 -4.74
N ASN A 82 11.81 11.49 -3.44
CA ASN A 82 11.46 12.38 -2.35
C ASN A 82 12.69 12.61 -1.46
N SER A 83 13.08 13.88 -1.29
CA SER A 83 14.30 14.23 -0.54
C SER A 83 14.24 13.92 0.95
N ASP A 84 13.04 13.73 1.51
CA ASP A 84 12.86 13.46 2.94
C ASP A 84 12.83 11.97 3.28
N ILE A 85 12.76 11.11 2.27
CA ILE A 85 12.68 9.65 2.44
C ILE A 85 13.75 8.99 1.59
N GLU A 86 14.58 8.15 2.20
CA GLU A 86 15.70 7.51 1.53
C GLU A 86 15.44 6.03 1.24
N PRO A 87 16.03 5.47 0.17
CA PRO A 87 16.05 4.03 -0.03
C PRO A 87 16.63 3.31 1.18
N GLY A 88 16.07 2.15 1.51
CA GLY A 88 16.46 1.35 2.67
C GLY A 88 15.58 1.58 3.91
N GLU A 89 14.79 2.64 3.94
CA GLU A 89 13.82 2.83 5.03
C GLU A 89 12.76 1.74 4.99
N ARG A 90 12.31 1.31 6.17
CA ARG A 90 11.23 0.34 6.32
C ARG A 90 10.00 1.02 6.87
N LEU A 91 8.84 0.70 6.29
CA LEU A 91 7.57 1.35 6.55
C LEU A 91 6.55 0.32 7.02
N TYR A 92 5.73 0.70 8.00
CA TYR A 92 4.55 -0.07 8.38
C TYR A 92 3.30 0.68 7.95
N GLY A 93 2.38 0.01 7.29
CA GLY A 93 1.13 0.63 6.86
C GLY A 93 0.24 -0.27 6.04
N PHE A 94 -0.69 0.38 5.35
CA PHE A 94 -1.75 -0.24 4.56
C PHE A 94 -1.31 -0.37 3.10
N PHE A 95 -1.24 -1.61 2.61
CA PHE A 95 -0.73 -1.93 1.27
C PHE A 95 -1.69 -2.83 0.51
N PRO A 96 -1.63 -2.86 -0.82
CA PRO A 96 -2.26 -3.94 -1.59
C PRO A 96 -1.48 -5.24 -1.41
N MET A 97 -2.10 -6.38 -1.73
CA MET A 97 -1.40 -7.64 -1.88
C MET A 97 -0.62 -7.61 -3.19
N ALA A 98 0.59 -7.10 -3.14
CA ALA A 98 1.45 -6.88 -4.30
C ALA A 98 2.92 -7.06 -3.91
N SER A 99 3.79 -7.26 -4.90
CA SER A 99 5.23 -7.29 -4.66
C SER A 99 5.79 -5.89 -4.42
N HIS A 100 5.27 -4.89 -5.13
CA HIS A 100 5.74 -3.51 -5.09
C HIS A 100 4.57 -2.54 -5.16
N PHE A 101 4.79 -1.32 -4.67
CA PHE A 101 3.77 -0.28 -4.69
C PHE A 101 4.43 1.11 -4.66
N ASP A 102 3.82 2.08 -5.34
CA ASP A 102 4.27 3.47 -5.32
C ASP A 102 3.40 4.29 -4.39
N LEU A 103 4.05 5.09 -3.52
CA LEU A 103 3.41 6.00 -2.59
C LEU A 103 3.73 7.44 -2.96
N THR A 104 2.79 8.33 -2.69
CA THR A 104 2.95 9.79 -2.85
C THR A 104 3.04 10.45 -1.48
N PRO A 105 4.24 10.55 -0.86
CA PRO A 105 4.35 11.05 0.50
C PRO A 105 4.00 12.54 0.62
N GLY A 106 3.24 12.86 1.65
CA GLY A 106 2.98 14.21 2.09
C GLY A 106 2.98 14.28 3.62
N ASN A 107 2.98 15.49 4.18
CA ASN A 107 3.03 15.70 5.62
C ASN A 107 4.13 14.88 6.30
N VAL A 108 5.32 14.86 5.70
CA VAL A 108 6.42 14.01 6.14
C VAL A 108 6.97 14.51 7.47
N LYS A 109 6.98 13.60 8.46
CA LYS A 109 7.53 13.81 9.81
C LYS A 109 8.63 12.79 10.04
N ASP A 110 9.34 12.92 11.17
CA ASP A 110 10.41 11.99 11.49
C ASP A 110 9.93 10.54 11.64
N GLY A 111 8.75 10.34 12.23
CA GLY A 111 8.20 9.02 12.51
C GLY A 111 7.12 8.53 11.55
N ALA A 112 6.59 9.38 10.66
CA ALA A 112 5.46 9.03 9.81
C ALA A 112 5.29 9.98 8.63
N PHE A 113 4.54 9.54 7.61
CA PHE A 113 4.01 10.40 6.55
C PHE A 113 2.66 9.87 6.10
N GLU A 114 1.97 10.64 5.26
CA GLU A 114 0.70 10.22 4.65
C GLU A 114 0.88 10.02 3.15
N ASP A 115 0.14 9.06 2.57
CA ASP A 115 -0.04 9.00 1.13
C ASP A 115 -1.09 10.03 0.74
N VAL A 116 -0.68 11.06 0.01
CA VAL A 116 -1.54 12.15 -0.42
C VAL A 116 -2.02 12.03 -1.86
N ALA A 117 -1.95 10.84 -2.45
CA ALA A 117 -2.50 10.58 -3.78
C ALA A 117 -3.98 10.99 -3.83
N VAL A 118 -4.39 11.56 -4.96
CA VAL A 118 -5.73 12.17 -5.11
C VAL A 118 -6.86 11.18 -4.78
N HIS A 119 -6.76 9.95 -5.25
CA HIS A 119 -7.79 8.92 -5.05
C HIS A 119 -7.94 8.48 -3.58
N ARG A 120 -6.95 8.81 -2.73
CA ARG A 120 -6.96 8.45 -1.29
C ARG A 120 -7.42 9.60 -0.40
N GLN A 121 -7.57 10.82 -0.92
CA GLN A 121 -7.89 12.00 -0.11
C GLN A 121 -9.23 11.92 0.62
N PRO A 122 -10.32 11.43 0.01
CA PRO A 122 -11.60 11.34 0.71
C PRO A 122 -11.69 10.17 1.71
N LEU A 123 -10.64 9.36 1.82
CA LEU A 123 -10.63 8.16 2.66
C LEU A 123 -10.10 8.48 4.07
N PRO A 124 -10.45 7.67 5.09
CA PRO A 124 -9.98 7.93 6.46
C PRO A 124 -8.46 7.99 6.56
N THR A 125 -7.96 9.02 7.24
CA THR A 125 -6.52 9.31 7.39
C THR A 125 -5.74 8.14 7.99
N LEU A 126 -6.36 7.37 8.89
CA LEU A 126 -5.73 6.20 9.53
C LEU A 126 -5.11 5.24 8.51
N TYR A 127 -5.79 5.02 7.39
CA TYR A 127 -5.33 4.08 6.34
C TYR A 127 -4.31 4.71 5.40
N ASN A 128 -4.16 6.03 5.42
CA ASN A 128 -3.22 6.76 4.56
C ASN A 128 -1.88 7.04 5.25
N GLU A 129 -1.77 6.76 6.55
CA GLU A 129 -0.57 7.03 7.34
C GLU A 129 0.38 5.83 7.31
N TYR A 130 1.65 6.12 7.04
CA TYR A 130 2.74 5.15 7.01
C TYR A 130 3.75 5.48 8.10
N HIS A 131 4.04 4.52 8.97
CA HIS A 131 5.01 4.68 10.06
C HIS A 131 6.41 4.37 9.56
N ARG A 132 7.34 5.27 9.85
CA ARG A 132 8.76 5.12 9.53
C ARG A 132 9.42 4.38 10.70
N THR A 133 9.74 3.10 10.49
CA THR A 133 10.23 2.24 11.59
C THR A 133 11.56 2.68 12.15
N ARG A 134 12.30 3.56 11.48
CA ARG A 134 13.58 4.09 11.99
C ARG A 134 13.45 4.80 13.34
N ALA A 135 12.25 5.30 13.65
CA ALA A 135 11.94 5.95 14.93
C ALA A 135 11.46 4.96 15.99
N GLU A 136 11.34 3.68 15.64
CA GLU A 136 10.82 2.63 16.48
C GLU A 136 11.93 1.75 17.07
N PRO A 137 11.63 0.91 18.07
CA PRO A 137 12.59 -0.06 18.58
C PRO A 137 13.14 -0.98 17.51
N ASP A 138 14.37 -1.44 17.69
CA ASP A 138 15.10 -2.21 16.67
C ASP A 138 14.38 -3.49 16.21
N TYR A 139 13.58 -4.12 17.08
CA TYR A 139 12.82 -5.31 16.69
C TYR A 139 11.75 -5.05 15.63
N LEU A 140 11.30 -3.81 15.48
CA LEU A 140 10.36 -3.42 14.44
C LEU A 140 11.04 -3.07 13.11
N LYS A 141 12.37 -2.96 13.10
CA LYS A 141 13.16 -2.65 11.91
C LYS A 141 13.58 -3.90 11.15
N ALA A 142 13.39 -5.07 11.73
CA ALA A 142 13.84 -6.34 11.15
C ALA A 142 13.03 -6.80 9.94
#